data_17a6f80df07a40e95c0852bcfe25fde9
#
_entry.id   17a6f80df07a40e95c0852bcfe25fde9
#
_cell.length_a   1.000
_cell.length_b   1.000
_cell.length_c   1.000
_cell.angle_alpha   90.00
_cell.angle_beta   90.00
_cell.angle_gamma   90.00
#
_symmetry.space_group_name_H-M   'P 1'
#
loop_
_entity.id
_entity.type
_entity.pdbx_description
1 polymer ?
#
loop_
_entity_poly.entity_id
_entity_poly.type
_entity_poly.pdbx_seq_one_letter_code
_entity_poly.pdbx_strand_id
1 'polypeptide(L)'
;MNDEIVEKFIECISSIRQKIKVMYLFGSRSRDDWRPDSDYDILIVLEKKDREIKSILYDGVMDVLLSTGKLISLKIFAETEYNRLMSIPTPFMSNIIKEGIKIGSDN
;
A
#
# COMPACT_ATOMS: atom_id res chain seq x y z
N MET A 1 -4.23 -8.89 9.23
CA MET A 1 -3.10 -8.20 9.86
C MET A 1 -3.58 -7.09 10.76
N ASN A 2 -3.11 -7.08 12.01
CA ASN A 2 -3.54 -6.08 13.01
C ASN A 2 -2.40 -5.11 13.29
N ASP A 3 -2.21 -4.18 12.38
CA ASP A 3 -1.19 -3.14 12.55
C ASP A 3 -1.90 -1.79 12.62
N GLU A 4 -1.71 -1.09 13.73
CA GLU A 4 -2.38 0.19 13.98
C GLU A 4 -2.04 1.25 12.93
N ILE A 5 -0.81 1.23 12.43
CA ILE A 5 -0.38 2.20 11.41
C ILE A 5 -1.11 1.95 10.11
N VAL A 6 -1.18 0.68 9.69
CA VAL A 6 -1.89 0.29 8.48
C VAL A 6 -3.37 0.63 8.59
N GLU A 7 -3.99 0.30 9.72
CA GLU A 7 -5.40 0.59 9.95
C GLU A 7 -5.68 2.09 9.91
N LYS A 8 -4.80 2.89 10.51
CA LYS A 8 -4.94 4.34 10.50
C LYS A 8 -4.87 4.90 9.08
N PHE A 9 -3.93 4.39 8.27
CA PHE A 9 -3.83 4.78 6.88
C PHE A 9 -5.10 4.44 6.11
N ILE A 10 -5.63 3.23 6.32
CA ILE A 10 -6.85 2.79 5.64
C ILE A 10 -8.03 3.69 6.01
N GLU A 11 -8.13 4.09 7.26
CA GLU A 11 -9.17 5.03 7.70
C GLU A 11 -9.02 6.38 7.01
N CYS A 12 -7.80 6.88 6.89
CA CYS A 12 -7.54 8.18 6.26
C CYS A 12 -7.95 8.20 4.80
N ILE A 13 -7.92 7.06 4.12
CA ILE A 13 -8.24 6.99 2.69
C ILE A 13 -9.60 6.33 2.44
N SER A 14 -10.44 6.24 3.46
CA SER A 14 -11.72 5.55 3.34
C SER A 14 -12.64 6.15 2.27
N SER A 15 -12.52 7.45 2.02
CA SER A 15 -13.36 8.13 1.02
C SER A 15 -13.13 7.63 -0.40
N ILE A 16 -11.95 7.10 -0.68
CA ILE A 16 -11.61 6.60 -2.02
C ILE A 16 -11.43 5.10 -2.06
N ARG A 17 -11.84 4.40 -1.02
CA ARG A 17 -11.64 2.96 -0.93
C ARG A 17 -12.21 2.20 -2.12
N GLN A 18 -13.36 2.63 -2.62
CA GLN A 18 -14.00 1.98 -3.76
C GLN A 18 -13.22 2.12 -5.06
N LYS A 19 -12.31 3.10 -5.11
CA LYS A 19 -11.46 3.31 -6.28
C LYS A 19 -10.20 2.45 -6.26
N ILE A 20 -9.93 1.78 -5.14
CA ILE A 20 -8.75 0.96 -4.96
C ILE A 20 -9.11 -0.49 -5.28
N LYS A 21 -8.37 -1.08 -6.24
CA LYS A 21 -8.60 -2.47 -6.64
C LYS A 21 -7.97 -3.44 -5.65
N VAL A 22 -6.73 -3.16 -5.24
CA VAL A 22 -6.02 -4.01 -4.30
C VAL A 22 -4.92 -3.20 -3.61
N MET A 23 -4.61 -3.58 -2.37
CA MET A 23 -3.48 -3.04 -1.62
C MET A 23 -2.69 -4.19 -1.00
N TYR A 24 -1.37 -4.06 -1.05
CA TYR A 24 -0.48 -5.02 -0.40
C TYR A 24 0.51 -4.30 0.48
N LEU A 25 0.74 -4.84 1.68
CA LEU A 25 1.85 -4.44 2.54
C LEU A 25 3.01 -5.39 2.23
N PHE A 26 4.18 -4.83 1.93
CA PHE A 26 5.34 -5.64 1.62
C PHE A 26 6.59 -5.03 2.25
N GLY A 27 7.78 -5.57 1.92
CA GLY A 27 9.01 -5.13 2.52
C GLY A 27 9.23 -5.75 3.90
N SER A 28 10.02 -5.13 4.73
CA SER A 28 10.39 -5.69 6.03
C SER A 28 9.19 -5.84 6.97
N ARG A 29 8.14 -5.03 6.81
CA ARG A 29 6.95 -5.11 7.67
C ARG A 29 6.10 -6.35 7.42
N SER A 30 6.25 -6.99 6.26
CA SER A 30 5.52 -8.21 5.97
C SER A 30 6.27 -9.46 6.42
N ARG A 31 7.45 -9.30 7.03
CA ARG A 31 8.30 -10.39 7.49
C ARG A 31 8.39 -10.40 9.00
N ASP A 32 8.81 -11.54 9.54
CA ASP A 32 9.01 -11.69 10.98
C ASP A 32 10.20 -10.91 11.51
N ASP A 33 11.14 -10.54 10.65
CA ASP A 33 12.37 -9.87 11.05
C ASP A 33 12.32 -8.35 10.93
N TRP A 34 11.13 -7.78 10.87
CA TRP A 34 11.00 -6.32 10.78
C TRP A 34 11.56 -5.62 12.02
N ARG A 35 11.92 -4.36 11.85
CA ARG A 35 12.44 -3.52 12.93
C ARG A 35 11.48 -2.35 13.17
N PRO A 36 11.44 -1.81 14.40
CA PRO A 36 10.52 -0.70 14.71
C PRO A 36 10.70 0.54 13.85
N ASP A 37 11.90 0.77 13.32
CA ASP A 37 12.20 1.92 12.47
C ASP A 37 12.03 1.65 10.99
N SER A 38 11.56 0.47 10.61
CA SER A 38 11.33 0.11 9.21
C SER A 38 10.14 0.88 8.64
N ASP A 39 10.27 1.32 7.39
CA ASP A 39 9.19 1.98 6.67
C ASP A 39 8.09 0.96 6.33
N TYR A 40 6.88 1.47 6.18
CA TYR A 40 5.77 0.68 5.68
C TYR A 40 5.70 0.83 4.17
N ASP A 41 5.94 -0.24 3.44
CA ASP A 41 5.86 -0.23 1.99
C ASP A 41 4.50 -0.76 1.57
N ILE A 42 3.70 0.08 0.93
CA ILE A 42 2.35 -0.27 0.51
C ILE A 42 2.22 -0.09 -0.99
N LEU A 43 1.80 -1.15 -1.68
CA LEU A 43 1.50 -1.11 -3.10
C LEU A 43 0.00 -0.95 -3.26
N ILE A 44 -0.41 0.02 -4.08
CA ILE A 44 -1.82 0.30 -4.33
C ILE A 44 -2.09 0.22 -5.82
N VAL A 45 -3.11 -0.52 -6.20
CA VAL A 45 -3.57 -0.60 -7.59
C VAL A 45 -4.91 0.10 -7.70
N LEU A 46 -4.96 1.09 -8.60
CA LEU A 46 -6.16 1.86 -8.89
C LEU A 46 -6.69 1.46 -10.27
N GLU A 47 -7.99 1.65 -10.47
CA GLU A 47 -8.58 1.43 -11.80
C GLU A 47 -7.89 2.34 -12.82
N LYS A 48 -7.72 3.63 -12.46
CA LYS A 48 -7.00 4.60 -13.25
C LYS A 48 -6.21 5.51 -12.32
N LYS A 49 -5.04 5.96 -12.79
CA LYS A 49 -4.29 6.96 -12.04
C LYS A 49 -5.00 8.30 -12.16
N ASP A 50 -5.39 8.84 -11.02
CA ASP A 50 -6.12 10.10 -10.93
C ASP A 50 -5.38 10.99 -9.95
N ARG A 51 -5.16 12.25 -10.35
CA ARG A 51 -4.43 13.20 -9.52
C ARG A 51 -5.11 13.42 -8.17
N GLU A 52 -6.44 13.52 -8.19
CA GLU A 52 -7.20 13.73 -6.96
C GLU A 52 -7.08 12.54 -6.02
N ILE A 53 -7.17 11.33 -6.55
CA ILE A 53 -7.02 10.11 -5.76
C ILE A 53 -5.60 10.02 -5.17
N LYS A 54 -4.58 10.32 -5.98
CA LYS A 54 -3.20 10.35 -5.50
C LYS A 54 -3.03 11.37 -4.38
N SER A 55 -3.63 12.54 -4.52
CA SER A 55 -3.56 13.58 -3.50
C SER A 55 -4.13 13.09 -2.17
N ILE A 56 -5.27 12.41 -2.21
CA ILE A 56 -5.89 11.85 -1.01
C ILE A 56 -4.98 10.79 -0.38
N LEU A 57 -4.37 9.94 -1.21
CA LEU A 57 -3.46 8.92 -0.72
C LEU A 57 -2.25 9.53 -0.01
N TYR A 58 -1.64 10.55 -0.59
CA TYR A 58 -0.48 11.20 0.03
C TYR A 58 -0.86 12.03 1.25
N ASP A 59 -2.06 12.61 1.26
CA ASP A 59 -2.57 13.27 2.46
C ASP A 59 -2.70 12.26 3.60
N GLY A 60 -3.16 11.05 3.30
CA GLY A 60 -3.22 9.97 4.29
C GLY A 60 -1.85 9.61 4.84
N VAL A 61 -0.84 9.54 3.96
CA VAL A 61 0.54 9.28 4.38
C VAL A 61 1.02 10.37 5.33
N MET A 62 0.74 11.64 5.02
CA MET A 62 1.13 12.74 5.87
C MET A 62 0.41 12.72 7.22
N ASP A 63 -0.89 12.41 7.22
CA ASP A 63 -1.64 12.32 8.46
C ASP A 63 -1.06 11.25 9.38
N VAL A 64 -0.69 10.10 8.83
CA VAL A 64 -0.07 9.03 9.60
C VAL A 64 1.28 9.47 10.13
N LEU A 65 2.10 10.10 9.27
CA LEU A 65 3.43 10.57 9.68
C LEU A 65 3.33 11.59 10.82
N LEU A 66 2.45 12.57 10.69
CA LEU A 66 2.31 13.63 11.68
C LEU A 66 1.76 13.12 13.00
N SER A 67 0.90 12.11 12.98
CA SER A 67 0.26 11.60 14.19
C SER A 67 1.04 10.48 14.86
N THR A 68 1.85 9.71 14.13
CA THR A 68 2.52 8.53 14.65
C THR A 68 4.04 8.56 14.51
N GLY A 69 4.57 9.43 13.66
CA GLY A 69 6.00 9.46 13.35
C GLY A 69 6.44 8.36 12.40
N LYS A 70 5.51 7.57 11.86
CA LYS A 70 5.84 6.47 10.95
C LYS A 70 5.60 6.86 9.50
N LEU A 71 6.53 6.52 8.63
CA LEU A 71 6.47 6.85 7.22
C LEU A 71 5.92 5.68 6.41
N ILE A 72 4.98 5.99 5.52
CA ILE A 72 4.45 5.02 4.58
C ILE A 72 4.99 5.37 3.19
N SER A 73 5.61 4.39 2.54
CA SER A 73 6.13 4.52 1.18
C SER A 73 5.13 3.89 0.22
N LEU A 74 4.56 4.68 -0.67
CA LEU A 74 3.53 4.20 -1.59
C LEU A 74 4.11 3.85 -2.95
N LYS A 75 3.63 2.74 -3.52
CA LYS A 75 3.84 2.35 -4.91
C LYS A 75 2.47 2.29 -5.54
N ILE A 76 2.16 3.25 -6.40
CA ILE A 76 0.82 3.39 -6.99
C ILE A 76 0.86 3.00 -8.46
N PHE A 77 0.00 2.05 -8.84
CA PHE A 77 -0.12 1.59 -10.22
C PHE A 77 -1.56 1.66 -10.69
N ALA A 78 -1.74 1.95 -11.98
CA ALA A 78 -3.04 1.71 -12.60
C ALA A 78 -3.18 0.21 -12.84
N GLU A 79 -4.42 -0.28 -12.93
CA GLU A 79 -4.70 -1.70 -13.12
C GLU A 79 -3.99 -2.26 -14.36
N THR A 80 -3.97 -1.49 -15.45
CA THR A 80 -3.31 -1.93 -16.68
C THR A 80 -1.80 -2.08 -16.48
N GLU A 81 -1.18 -1.14 -15.76
CA GLU A 81 0.25 -1.22 -15.45
C GLU A 81 0.56 -2.42 -14.56
N TYR A 82 -0.27 -2.62 -13.56
CA TYR A 82 -0.10 -3.73 -12.62
C TYR A 82 -0.20 -5.08 -13.34
N ASN A 83 -1.21 -5.22 -14.20
CA ASN A 83 -1.39 -6.47 -14.96
C ASN A 83 -0.22 -6.73 -15.90
N ARG A 84 0.32 -5.68 -16.51
CA ARG A 84 1.49 -5.81 -17.36
C ARG A 84 2.70 -6.28 -16.56
N LEU A 85 2.93 -5.67 -15.39
CA LEU A 85 4.05 -6.05 -14.53
C LEU A 85 3.91 -7.47 -14.01
N MET A 86 2.69 -7.90 -13.70
CA MET A 86 2.45 -9.26 -13.22
C MET A 86 2.74 -10.31 -14.30
N SER A 87 2.66 -9.93 -15.57
CA SER A 87 2.96 -10.85 -16.66
C SER A 87 4.46 -10.99 -16.92
N ILE A 88 5.29 -10.11 -16.30
CA ILE A 88 6.74 -10.13 -16.47
C ILE A 88 7.37 -10.67 -15.19
N PRO A 89 8.13 -11.79 -15.26
CA PRO A 89 8.72 -12.38 -14.06
C PRO A 89 9.94 -11.56 -13.59
N THR A 90 9.70 -10.55 -12.78
CA THR A 90 10.76 -9.75 -12.18
C THR A 90 10.91 -10.11 -10.70
N PRO A 91 12.11 -9.91 -10.12
CA PRO A 91 12.30 -10.14 -8.68
C PRO A 91 11.36 -9.31 -7.82
N PHE A 92 11.10 -8.06 -8.21
CA PHE A 92 10.21 -7.16 -7.48
C PHE A 92 8.79 -7.75 -7.39
N MET A 93 8.22 -8.13 -8.53
CA MET A 93 6.87 -8.67 -8.57
C MET A 93 6.80 -10.04 -7.88
N SER A 94 7.84 -10.84 -8.04
CA SER A 94 7.91 -12.13 -7.37
C SER A 94 7.87 -11.98 -5.85
N ASN A 95 8.58 -10.99 -5.33
CA ASN A 95 8.61 -10.73 -3.88
C ASN A 95 7.26 -10.25 -3.37
N ILE A 96 6.57 -9.41 -4.14
CA ILE A 96 5.24 -8.94 -3.74
C ILE A 96 4.27 -10.12 -3.65
N ILE A 97 4.31 -11.03 -4.62
CA ILE A 97 3.43 -12.19 -4.63
C ILE A 97 3.72 -13.11 -3.44
N LYS A 98 5.01 -13.33 -3.14
CA LYS A 98 5.41 -14.26 -2.09
C LYS A 98 5.32 -13.68 -0.70
N GLU A 99 5.69 -12.41 -0.52
CA GLU A 99 5.85 -11.79 0.78
C GLU A 99 4.79 -10.74 1.10
N GLY A 100 4.09 -10.23 0.09
CA GLY A 100 3.09 -9.20 0.29
C GLY A 100 1.89 -9.71 1.04
N ILE A 101 1.39 -8.90 1.98
CA ILE A 101 0.19 -9.18 2.74
C ILE A 101 -0.92 -8.28 2.20
N LYS A 102 -2.01 -8.89 1.74
CA LYS A 102 -3.15 -8.12 1.23
C LYS A 102 -3.84 -7.41 2.39
N ILE A 103 -4.06 -6.11 2.23
CA ILE A 103 -4.67 -5.28 3.26
C ILE A 103 -5.86 -4.51 2.70
N GLY A 104 -6.69 -3.99 3.60
CA GLY A 104 -7.82 -3.16 3.20
C GLY A 104 -8.91 -3.90 2.48
N SER A 105 -8.95 -5.23 2.57
CA SER A 105 -9.96 -6.05 1.95
C SER A 105 -11.08 -6.35 2.94
N ASP A 106 -12.31 -6.36 2.46
CA ASP A 106 -13.47 -6.70 3.27
C ASP A 106 -13.73 -8.21 3.30
N ASN A 107 -12.94 -8.96 2.55
CA ASN A 107 -13.12 -10.41 2.46
C ASN A 107 -12.01 -11.14 3.16
#